data_7dce5b33d56f88f5dcd861eb76ca94d7
#
_entry.id   7dce5b33d56f88f5dcd861eb76ca94d7
#
_cell.length_a   1.000
_cell.length_b   1.000
_cell.length_c   1.000
_cell.angle_alpha   90.00
_cell.angle_beta   90.00
_cell.angle_gamma   90.00
#
_symmetry.space_group_name_H-M   'P 1'
#
loop_
_entity.id
_entity.type
_entity.pdbx_description
1 polymer ?
#
loop_
_entity_poly.entity_id
_entity_poly.type
_entity_poly.pdbx_seq_one_letter_code
_entity_poly.pdbx_strand_id
1 'polypeptide(L)'
;MVRVFGHITRPEFYEEADRTGMLLWQDLPLVGGYSSKVRRAVKTTMREAVDVVGHHPSIVIWGGHLSPNGELFGLPDPDRSGLPSERNRTVRRMARHVLPNWNRSILDSIIGRELGKMDPARPVVARSGVLPSVGGPHRSDSHLWLGWRTGTARDVSRVFARWPRLASFPGGIGTQTAATGSWPLTAPEWSTAERASFERYVPRRAYGDGESWAAATETYQCEVLRSHIETIRALRYRPSGGFCITALVDPEPAGGFGLLDARRRAKPAYHTVTDACRPVVVLAQRLPLTVVPGQVLSLDIHVDSDLRRSLDDAVVSAVVSGPDWPPELIQRRGFRGTIPGDETTMVGTVTITVPDLTGPLELDLELESHVADGGLGADDLHRVVATNRYRTVVIPAAESLTELTGQARRRGRS
;
A
#
# COMPACT_ATOMS: atom_id res chain seq x y z
N MET A 1 3.66 -3.23 14.46
CA MET A 1 5.12 -3.17 14.24
C MET A 1 5.50 -1.81 13.67
N VAL A 2 6.61 -1.24 14.13
CA VAL A 2 7.19 0.00 13.60
C VAL A 2 8.53 -0.31 12.95
N ARG A 3 8.83 0.29 11.80
CA ARG A 3 10.13 0.21 11.15
C ARG A 3 10.93 1.47 11.41
N VAL A 4 12.10 1.31 11.99
CA VAL A 4 13.09 2.38 12.18
C VAL A 4 13.96 2.40 10.93
N PHE A 5 13.65 3.34 10.03
CA PHE A 5 14.14 3.34 8.65
C PHE A 5 15.51 4.03 8.53
N GLY A 6 16.56 3.26 8.31
CA GLY A 6 17.89 3.76 7.93
C GLY A 6 18.67 4.52 9.01
N HIS A 7 18.29 4.44 10.28
CA HIS A 7 19.02 5.04 11.38
C HIS A 7 18.85 4.25 12.68
N ILE A 8 19.64 4.57 13.71
CA ILE A 8 19.43 4.16 15.09
C ILE A 8 18.91 5.39 15.83
N THR A 9 17.78 5.25 16.51
CA THR A 9 17.12 6.34 17.21
C THR A 9 17.56 6.43 18.69
N ARG A 10 16.87 7.21 19.50
CA ARG A 10 17.21 7.41 20.90
C ARG A 10 16.90 6.18 21.75
N PRO A 11 17.67 5.90 22.79
CA PRO A 11 17.44 4.75 23.67
C PRO A 11 16.02 4.68 24.21
N GLU A 12 15.45 5.80 24.60
CA GLU A 12 14.10 5.87 25.19
C GLU A 12 13.02 5.34 24.26
N PHE A 13 13.24 5.39 22.95
CA PHE A 13 12.31 4.81 21.97
C PHE A 13 12.28 3.29 22.05
N TYR A 14 13.43 2.66 22.21
CA TYR A 14 13.53 1.20 22.34
C TYR A 14 13.01 0.72 23.68
N GLU A 15 13.33 1.42 24.76
CA GLU A 15 12.82 1.15 26.12
C GLU A 15 11.28 1.23 26.13
N GLU A 16 10.70 2.24 25.48
CA GLU A 16 9.25 2.37 25.40
C GLU A 16 8.62 1.29 24.51
N ALA A 17 9.29 0.89 23.43
CA ALA A 17 8.84 -0.22 22.60
C ALA A 17 8.85 -1.54 23.38
N ASP A 18 9.88 -1.79 24.18
CA ASP A 18 9.96 -2.96 25.07
C ASP A 18 8.84 -2.95 26.12
N ARG A 19 8.61 -1.79 26.75
CA ARG A 19 7.58 -1.63 27.77
C ARG A 19 6.16 -1.82 27.24
N THR A 20 5.90 -1.40 26.01
CA THR A 20 4.57 -1.47 25.36
C THR A 20 4.35 -2.74 24.55
N GLY A 21 5.38 -3.58 24.38
CA GLY A 21 5.33 -4.76 23.50
C GLY A 21 5.29 -4.40 22.01
N MET A 22 5.74 -3.22 21.63
CA MET A 22 5.79 -2.77 20.23
C MET A 22 6.90 -3.49 19.48
N LEU A 23 6.54 -4.27 18.46
CA LEU A 23 7.54 -4.94 17.62
C LEU A 23 8.25 -3.94 16.70
N LEU A 24 9.56 -4.06 16.58
CA LEU A 24 10.41 -3.19 15.77
C LEU A 24 11.10 -3.97 14.64
N TRP A 25 11.11 -3.36 13.48
CA TRP A 25 12.03 -3.68 12.39
C TRP A 25 13.13 -2.63 12.39
N GLN A 26 14.33 -2.98 12.79
CA GLN A 26 15.48 -2.07 12.86
C GLN A 26 16.31 -2.15 11.60
N ASP A 27 16.39 -1.06 10.85
CA ASP A 27 17.34 -0.95 9.74
C ASP A 27 18.70 -0.46 10.23
N LEU A 28 19.76 -0.95 9.58
CA LEU A 28 21.10 -0.38 9.74
C LEU A 28 21.15 1.02 9.09
N PRO A 29 22.00 1.93 9.58
CA PRO A 29 22.20 3.26 8.99
C PRO A 29 23.02 3.18 7.69
N LEU A 30 22.58 2.35 6.75
CA LEU A 30 23.22 2.08 5.47
C LEU A 30 22.26 2.44 4.34
N VAL A 31 22.26 3.72 3.96
CA VAL A 31 21.40 4.25 2.89
C VAL A 31 22.26 4.66 1.71
N GLY A 32 22.03 4.07 0.56
CA GLY A 32 22.70 4.48 -0.67
C GLY A 32 23.45 3.35 -1.41
N GLY A 33 24.13 3.72 -2.50
CA GLY A 33 24.99 2.82 -3.26
C GLY A 33 26.42 2.86 -2.73
N TYR A 34 26.99 1.69 -2.53
CA TYR A 34 28.31 1.55 -1.94
C TYR A 34 29.30 0.88 -2.89
N SER A 35 30.58 1.24 -2.77
CA SER A 35 31.70 0.58 -3.43
C SER A 35 32.37 -0.42 -2.46
N SER A 36 33.32 -1.20 -2.97
CA SER A 36 34.09 -2.17 -2.17
C SER A 36 34.83 -1.55 -0.97
N LYS A 37 35.12 -0.24 -1.02
CA LYS A 37 35.78 0.50 0.05
C LYS A 37 34.99 0.54 1.36
N VAL A 38 33.67 0.41 1.30
CA VAL A 38 32.79 0.46 2.49
C VAL A 38 32.84 -0.83 3.34
N ARG A 39 33.42 -1.92 2.85
CA ARG A 39 33.35 -3.25 3.48
C ARG A 39 33.75 -3.28 4.97
N ARG A 40 34.81 -2.56 5.34
CA ARG A 40 35.26 -2.48 6.73
C ARG A 40 34.25 -1.69 7.58
N ALA A 41 33.87 -0.50 7.09
CA ALA A 41 32.90 0.35 7.78
C ALA A 41 31.56 -0.35 8.02
N VAL A 42 31.03 -1.05 7.03
CA VAL A 42 29.78 -1.82 7.18
C VAL A 42 29.88 -2.86 8.30
N LYS A 43 31.01 -3.59 8.41
CA LYS A 43 31.19 -4.56 9.49
C LYS A 43 31.27 -3.90 10.87
N THR A 44 31.92 -2.75 10.96
CA THR A 44 31.96 -1.96 12.20
C THR A 44 30.55 -1.45 12.55
N THR A 45 29.84 -0.84 11.62
CA THR A 45 28.47 -0.36 11.82
C THR A 45 27.50 -1.46 12.27
N MET A 46 27.59 -2.66 11.67
CA MET A 46 26.77 -3.79 12.09
C MET A 46 27.04 -4.20 13.53
N ARG A 47 28.33 -4.29 13.91
CA ARG A 47 28.72 -4.65 15.28
C ARG A 47 28.22 -3.62 16.28
N GLU A 48 28.50 -2.35 16.03
CA GLU A 48 28.06 -1.23 16.87
C GLU A 48 26.53 -1.21 17.01
N ALA A 49 25.79 -1.43 15.92
CA ALA A 49 24.34 -1.49 15.96
C ALA A 49 23.83 -2.63 16.86
N VAL A 50 24.39 -3.84 16.72
CA VAL A 50 24.02 -4.99 17.56
C VAL A 50 24.42 -4.76 19.02
N ASP A 51 25.61 -4.22 19.28
CA ASP A 51 26.09 -3.92 20.61
C ASP A 51 25.22 -2.87 21.33
N VAL A 52 24.74 -1.85 20.58
CA VAL A 52 23.95 -0.75 21.16
C VAL A 52 22.49 -1.12 21.35
N VAL A 53 21.84 -1.78 20.39
CA VAL A 53 20.37 -1.99 20.42
C VAL A 53 19.95 -3.48 20.35
N GLY A 54 20.87 -4.41 20.13
CA GLY A 54 20.52 -5.83 19.97
C GLY A 54 19.97 -6.50 21.21
N HIS A 55 20.13 -5.90 22.40
CA HIS A 55 19.58 -6.40 23.67
C HIS A 55 18.07 -6.12 23.85
N HIS A 56 17.47 -5.26 23.00
CA HIS A 56 16.05 -4.93 23.08
C HIS A 56 15.17 -6.06 22.52
N PRO A 57 14.27 -6.67 23.31
CA PRO A 57 13.39 -7.75 22.84
C PRO A 57 12.35 -7.26 21.82
N SER A 58 12.03 -5.98 21.80
CA SER A 58 11.13 -5.38 20.80
C SER A 58 11.65 -5.49 19.36
N ILE A 59 12.98 -5.53 19.16
CA ILE A 59 13.55 -5.71 17.82
C ILE A 59 13.35 -7.16 17.38
N VAL A 60 12.57 -7.37 16.34
CA VAL A 60 12.24 -8.70 15.82
C VAL A 60 12.82 -8.98 14.43
N ILE A 61 13.22 -7.94 13.70
CA ILE A 61 13.80 -8.05 12.35
C ILE A 61 14.95 -7.05 12.21
N TRP A 62 16.06 -7.49 11.62
CA TRP A 62 17.12 -6.62 11.17
C TRP A 62 16.97 -6.29 9.69
N GLY A 63 16.99 -5.00 9.35
CA GLY A 63 17.16 -4.50 7.98
C GLY A 63 18.61 -4.16 7.69
N GLY A 64 19.11 -4.61 6.56
CA GLY A 64 20.49 -4.35 6.12
C GLY A 64 20.60 -2.98 5.46
N HIS A 65 20.90 -2.96 4.17
CA HIS A 65 21.03 -1.71 3.47
C HIS A 65 19.81 -1.33 2.65
N LEU A 66 19.56 -0.03 2.59
CA LEU A 66 18.49 0.54 1.78
C LEU A 66 19.03 0.85 0.38
N SER A 67 18.35 0.35 -0.64
CA SER A 67 18.73 0.65 -2.03
C SER A 67 18.66 2.16 -2.26
N PRO A 68 19.69 2.80 -2.85
CA PRO A 68 19.77 4.25 -3.01
C PRO A 68 18.68 4.85 -3.88
N ASN A 69 18.02 4.00 -4.63
CA ASN A 69 17.04 4.41 -5.62
C ASN A 69 15.65 3.98 -5.18
N GLY A 70 15.04 4.75 -4.26
CA GLY A 70 13.59 4.77 -4.13
C GLY A 70 12.88 5.16 -5.45
N GLU A 71 13.65 5.49 -6.47
CA GLU A 71 13.22 5.74 -7.86
C GLU A 71 12.95 4.46 -8.67
N LEU A 72 12.74 3.35 -7.98
CA LEU A 72 13.03 2.04 -8.50
C LEU A 72 12.07 1.50 -9.51
N PHE A 73 10.88 1.98 -9.61
CA PHE A 73 9.89 1.30 -10.43
C PHE A 73 9.19 2.24 -11.38
N GLY A 74 9.91 2.61 -12.45
CA GLY A 74 9.27 2.69 -13.73
C GLY A 74 8.87 1.29 -14.19
N LEU A 75 7.83 0.67 -13.64
CA LEU A 75 7.09 -0.31 -14.40
C LEU A 75 6.69 0.38 -15.70
N PRO A 76 6.78 -0.31 -16.86
CA PRO A 76 6.33 0.27 -18.11
C PRO A 76 4.92 0.82 -17.90
N ASP A 77 4.76 2.11 -18.14
CA ASP A 77 3.44 2.71 -18.20
C ASP A 77 2.71 1.99 -19.35
N PRO A 78 1.67 1.21 -19.11
CA PRO A 78 0.97 0.50 -20.17
C PRO A 78 0.45 1.46 -21.24
N ASP A 79 0.15 2.72 -20.87
CA ASP A 79 -0.35 3.75 -21.79
C ASP A 79 0.76 4.45 -22.58
N ARG A 80 2.04 4.33 -22.17
CA ARG A 80 3.22 4.89 -22.85
C ARG A 80 4.12 3.86 -23.52
N SER A 81 3.69 2.61 -23.61
CA SER A 81 4.49 1.52 -24.19
C SER A 81 4.83 1.69 -25.69
N GLY A 82 4.31 2.74 -26.33
CA GLY A 82 4.54 3.03 -27.74
C GLY A 82 5.84 3.76 -28.09
N LEU A 83 6.62 4.28 -27.11
CA LEU A 83 7.87 5.00 -27.40
C LEU A 83 9.09 4.12 -27.21
N PRO A 84 9.85 3.78 -28.30
CA PRO A 84 11.02 2.90 -28.22
C PRO A 84 12.11 3.36 -27.24
N SER A 85 12.23 4.66 -27.00
CA SER A 85 13.21 5.23 -26.09
C SER A 85 12.90 4.99 -24.60
N GLU A 86 11.63 4.97 -24.20
CA GLU A 86 11.22 4.70 -22.81
C GLU A 86 11.31 3.22 -22.48
N ARG A 87 10.92 2.34 -23.40
CA ARG A 87 11.08 0.89 -23.25
C ARG A 87 12.55 0.52 -23.01
N ASN A 88 13.47 1.09 -23.74
CA ASN A 88 14.90 0.84 -23.57
C ASN A 88 15.44 1.40 -22.23
N ARG A 89 14.94 2.54 -21.76
CA ARG A 89 15.30 3.10 -20.45
C ARG A 89 14.79 2.23 -19.31
N THR A 90 13.55 1.75 -19.42
CA THR A 90 12.95 0.87 -18.42
C THR A 90 13.66 -0.49 -18.36
N VAL A 91 13.96 -1.09 -19.50
CA VAL A 91 14.73 -2.34 -19.57
C VAL A 91 16.14 -2.16 -18.99
N ARG A 92 16.85 -1.06 -19.31
CA ARG A 92 18.15 -0.76 -18.72
C ARG A 92 18.09 -0.49 -17.22
N ARG A 93 17.04 0.15 -16.72
CA ARG A 93 16.81 0.34 -15.28
C ARG A 93 16.54 -1.01 -14.60
N MET A 94 15.63 -1.81 -15.12
CA MET A 94 15.40 -3.18 -14.62
C MET A 94 16.66 -4.03 -14.66
N ALA A 95 17.44 -3.98 -15.73
CA ALA A 95 18.69 -4.72 -15.86
C ALA A 95 19.69 -4.34 -14.76
N ARG A 96 19.84 -3.05 -14.43
CA ARG A 96 20.72 -2.60 -13.35
C ARG A 96 20.31 -3.16 -11.98
N HIS A 97 19.04 -3.44 -11.76
CA HIS A 97 18.55 -4.02 -10.50
C HIS A 97 18.58 -5.54 -10.49
N VAL A 98 18.51 -6.18 -11.64
CA VAL A 98 18.55 -7.63 -11.78
C VAL A 98 19.96 -8.15 -11.98
N LEU A 99 20.83 -7.40 -12.66
CA LEU A 99 22.22 -7.82 -12.91
C LEU A 99 23.06 -7.85 -11.63
N PRO A 100 23.99 -8.79 -11.51
CA PRO A 100 24.95 -8.82 -10.43
C PRO A 100 25.72 -7.50 -10.36
N ASN A 101 25.78 -6.90 -9.18
CA ASN A 101 26.62 -5.76 -8.86
C ASN A 101 27.18 -5.91 -7.45
N TRP A 102 28.17 -5.06 -7.10
CA TRP A 102 28.85 -5.19 -5.83
C TRP A 102 27.90 -5.15 -4.62
N ASN A 103 26.91 -4.24 -4.63
CA ASN A 103 25.94 -4.12 -3.54
C ASN A 103 25.10 -5.38 -3.40
N ARG A 104 24.56 -5.89 -4.51
CA ARG A 104 23.69 -7.06 -4.51
C ARG A 104 24.43 -8.36 -4.27
N SER A 105 25.55 -8.56 -4.95
CA SER A 105 26.24 -9.86 -4.95
C SER A 105 27.15 -10.05 -3.75
N ILE A 106 27.73 -8.96 -3.26
CA ILE A 106 28.77 -9.01 -2.21
C ILE A 106 28.26 -8.35 -0.92
N LEU A 107 27.79 -7.10 -0.97
CA LEU A 107 27.38 -6.38 0.22
C LEU A 107 26.20 -7.05 0.92
N ASP A 108 25.12 -7.39 0.18
CA ASP A 108 23.96 -8.09 0.74
C ASP A 108 24.36 -9.43 1.38
N SER A 109 25.26 -10.16 0.73
CA SER A 109 25.80 -11.43 1.26
C SER A 109 26.64 -11.25 2.52
N ILE A 110 27.41 -10.16 2.61
CA ILE A 110 28.17 -9.81 3.81
C ILE A 110 27.21 -9.47 4.94
N ILE A 111 26.25 -8.58 4.69
CA ILE A 111 25.26 -8.15 5.69
C ILE A 111 24.49 -9.36 6.22
N GLY A 112 23.86 -10.14 5.34
CA GLY A 112 23.07 -11.30 5.76
C GLY A 112 23.84 -12.33 6.57
N ARG A 113 25.11 -12.57 6.22
CA ARG A 113 25.98 -13.54 6.90
C ARG A 113 26.51 -13.03 8.23
N GLU A 114 27.09 -11.82 8.22
CA GLU A 114 27.76 -11.30 9.42
C GLU A 114 26.72 -10.90 10.49
N LEU A 115 25.64 -10.23 10.09
CA LEU A 115 24.58 -9.85 11.03
C LEU A 115 23.86 -11.09 11.58
N GLY A 116 23.56 -12.09 10.72
CA GLY A 116 22.97 -13.35 11.19
C GLY A 116 23.90 -14.20 12.08
N LYS A 117 25.24 -13.95 12.09
CA LYS A 117 26.16 -14.54 13.08
C LYS A 117 26.18 -13.76 14.39
N MET A 118 26.06 -12.43 14.33
CA MET A 118 26.05 -11.57 15.51
C MET A 118 24.77 -11.73 16.31
N ASP A 119 23.65 -11.88 15.60
CA ASP A 119 22.33 -12.09 16.19
C ASP A 119 21.57 -13.20 15.44
N PRO A 120 21.82 -14.46 15.80
CA PRO A 120 21.20 -15.60 15.14
C PRO A 120 19.71 -15.80 15.47
N ALA A 121 19.21 -15.13 16.51
CA ALA A 121 17.83 -15.24 16.95
C ALA A 121 16.84 -14.49 16.05
N ARG A 122 17.32 -13.50 15.30
CA ARG A 122 16.47 -12.61 14.51
C ARG A 122 16.68 -12.77 13.00
N PRO A 123 15.61 -12.76 12.20
CA PRO A 123 15.74 -12.77 10.74
C PRO A 123 16.39 -11.48 10.23
N VAL A 124 17.18 -11.62 9.16
CA VAL A 124 17.88 -10.52 8.52
C VAL A 124 17.34 -10.31 7.10
N VAL A 125 16.84 -9.13 6.83
CA VAL A 125 16.53 -8.63 5.48
C VAL A 125 17.74 -7.85 4.98
N ALA A 126 18.64 -8.51 4.26
CA ALA A 126 19.94 -7.93 3.90
C ALA A 126 19.83 -6.66 3.04
N ARG A 127 18.75 -6.52 2.26
CA ARG A 127 18.49 -5.35 1.42
C ARG A 127 17.00 -5.09 1.27
N SER A 128 16.63 -3.82 1.37
CA SER A 128 15.26 -3.32 1.26
C SER A 128 15.03 -2.57 -0.05
N GLY A 129 13.79 -2.54 -0.48
CA GLY A 129 13.36 -1.76 -1.64
C GLY A 129 13.75 -2.32 -2.99
N VAL A 130 13.88 -3.62 -3.11
CA VAL A 130 14.30 -4.29 -4.34
C VAL A 130 13.25 -5.24 -4.89
N LEU A 131 13.28 -5.45 -6.23
CA LEU A 131 12.54 -6.54 -6.84
C LEU A 131 13.09 -7.87 -6.37
N PRO A 132 12.24 -8.84 -5.99
CA PRO A 132 12.66 -10.20 -5.77
C PRO A 132 13.38 -10.73 -7.00
N SER A 133 14.62 -11.15 -6.85
CA SER A 133 15.38 -11.71 -7.96
C SER A 133 14.90 -13.11 -8.31
N VAL A 134 14.86 -13.41 -9.59
CA VAL A 134 14.74 -14.79 -10.05
C VAL A 134 15.99 -15.54 -9.57
N GLY A 135 15.82 -16.48 -8.62
CA GLY A 135 16.92 -17.34 -8.15
C GLY A 135 17.76 -16.84 -6.96
N GLY A 136 17.45 -15.68 -6.36
CA GLY A 136 18.13 -15.20 -5.14
C GLY A 136 17.43 -15.60 -3.84
N PRO A 137 18.08 -15.52 -2.67
CA PRO A 137 17.42 -15.74 -1.38
C PRO A 137 16.26 -14.76 -1.22
N HIS A 138 15.08 -15.30 -0.98
CA HIS A 138 13.77 -14.64 -1.10
C HIS A 138 13.40 -13.74 0.09
N ARG A 139 14.35 -13.02 0.66
CA ARG A 139 14.19 -12.24 1.89
C ARG A 139 14.44 -10.76 1.64
N SER A 140 13.71 -10.16 0.71
CA SER A 140 13.71 -8.70 0.53
C SER A 140 12.28 -8.20 0.49
N ASP A 141 12.05 -7.05 1.08
CA ASP A 141 10.83 -6.29 0.90
C ASP A 141 10.85 -5.54 -0.43
N SER A 142 9.69 -5.24 -0.97
CA SER A 142 9.54 -4.51 -2.23
C SER A 142 8.92 -3.14 -1.99
N HIS A 143 9.50 -2.08 -2.56
CA HIS A 143 8.92 -0.74 -2.55
C HIS A 143 8.25 -0.48 -3.89
N LEU A 144 6.94 -0.56 -3.96
CA LEU A 144 6.22 -0.54 -5.23
C LEU A 144 5.89 0.87 -5.71
N TRP A 145 5.53 1.78 -4.82
CA TRP A 145 5.14 3.15 -5.11
C TRP A 145 4.13 3.28 -6.27
N LEU A 146 3.29 2.26 -6.45
CA LEU A 146 2.20 2.30 -7.43
C LEU A 146 1.23 3.43 -7.09
N GLY A 147 0.87 4.20 -8.10
CA GLY A 147 0.04 5.39 -7.88
C GLY A 147 0.81 6.61 -7.35
N TRP A 148 2.16 6.53 -7.27
CA TRP A 148 2.96 7.71 -6.90
C TRP A 148 4.21 7.89 -7.77
N ARG A 149 5.00 6.85 -7.95
CA ARG A 149 6.18 6.90 -8.83
C ARG A 149 5.90 6.24 -10.17
N THR A 150 4.99 5.27 -10.20
CA THR A 150 4.69 4.47 -11.39
C THR A 150 3.25 3.99 -11.38
N GLY A 151 2.72 3.63 -12.55
CA GLY A 151 1.40 3.03 -12.69
C GLY A 151 0.27 3.82 -12.02
N THR A 152 -0.75 3.13 -11.61
CA THR A 152 -1.86 3.65 -10.81
C THR A 152 -2.04 2.83 -9.53
N ALA A 153 -2.77 3.35 -8.55
CA ALA A 153 -3.13 2.60 -7.34
C ALA A 153 -3.88 1.29 -7.66
N ARG A 154 -4.60 1.27 -8.78
CA ARG A 154 -5.40 0.11 -9.22
C ARG A 154 -4.58 -0.99 -9.90
N ASP A 155 -3.34 -0.69 -10.29
CA ASP A 155 -2.45 -1.68 -10.89
C ASP A 155 -1.92 -2.70 -9.89
N VAL A 156 -2.10 -2.47 -8.59
CA VAL A 156 -1.57 -3.32 -7.52
C VAL A 156 -2.03 -4.78 -7.67
N SER A 157 -3.32 -5.02 -7.90
CA SER A 157 -3.86 -6.38 -8.09
C SER A 157 -3.27 -7.06 -9.32
N ARG A 158 -3.16 -6.34 -10.45
CA ARG A 158 -2.57 -6.86 -11.70
C ARG A 158 -1.08 -7.16 -11.53
N VAL A 159 -0.34 -6.29 -10.84
CA VAL A 159 1.08 -6.47 -10.56
C VAL A 159 1.30 -7.69 -9.69
N PHE A 160 0.50 -7.88 -8.64
CA PHE A 160 0.62 -9.04 -7.75
C PHE A 160 0.18 -10.34 -8.43
N ALA A 161 -0.86 -10.31 -9.26
CA ALA A 161 -1.23 -11.49 -10.06
C ALA A 161 -0.12 -11.90 -11.03
N ARG A 162 0.59 -10.94 -11.63
CA ARG A 162 1.68 -11.20 -12.57
C ARG A 162 3.00 -11.59 -11.89
N TRP A 163 3.28 -11.01 -10.71
CA TRP A 163 4.49 -11.24 -9.92
C TRP A 163 4.16 -11.42 -8.43
N PRO A 164 3.60 -12.58 -8.03
CA PRO A 164 3.12 -12.81 -6.67
C PRO A 164 4.16 -12.54 -5.57
N ARG A 165 5.45 -12.79 -5.87
CA ARG A 165 6.54 -12.55 -4.91
C ARG A 165 6.68 -11.08 -4.48
N LEU A 166 6.21 -10.12 -5.28
CA LEU A 166 6.19 -8.71 -4.89
C LEU A 166 5.19 -8.43 -3.78
N ALA A 167 4.16 -9.24 -3.63
CA ALA A 167 3.17 -9.15 -2.58
C ALA A 167 3.62 -9.76 -1.25
N SER A 168 4.77 -10.47 -1.20
CA SER A 168 5.21 -11.17 0.02
C SER A 168 5.40 -10.22 1.20
N PHE A 169 5.99 -9.06 0.97
CA PHE A 169 6.08 -7.98 1.96
C PHE A 169 6.33 -6.62 1.25
N PRO A 170 5.29 -5.91 0.82
CA PRO A 170 5.45 -4.56 0.28
C PRO A 170 5.87 -3.57 1.37
N GLY A 171 7.09 -3.05 1.26
CA GLY A 171 7.70 -2.20 2.29
C GLY A 171 7.60 -0.70 2.04
N GLY A 172 7.13 -0.25 0.90
CA GLY A 172 7.00 1.16 0.55
C GLY A 172 5.69 1.42 -0.16
N ILE A 173 4.62 1.63 0.58
CA ILE A 173 3.31 2.02 0.07
C ILE A 173 2.93 3.39 0.62
N GLY A 174 2.23 4.17 -0.18
CA GLY A 174 1.78 5.51 0.16
C GLY A 174 2.11 6.55 -0.90
N THR A 175 1.59 7.73 -0.72
CA THR A 175 1.82 8.91 -1.55
C THR A 175 2.10 10.12 -0.67
N GLN A 176 2.70 11.15 -1.23
CA GLN A 176 2.87 12.41 -0.52
C GLN A 176 1.61 13.26 -0.61
N THR A 177 1.36 14.02 0.44
CA THR A 177 0.42 15.14 0.44
C THR A 177 1.17 16.45 0.44
N ALA A 178 0.50 17.51 0.00
CA ALA A 178 1.01 18.86 0.07
C ALA A 178 0.26 19.63 1.16
N ALA A 179 0.96 20.46 1.93
CA ALA A 179 0.30 21.39 2.84
C ALA A 179 -0.23 22.61 2.08
N THR A 180 -1.23 23.27 2.64
CA THR A 180 -1.85 24.48 2.05
C THR A 180 -0.82 25.57 1.71
N GLY A 181 0.20 25.74 2.55
CA GLY A 181 1.29 26.70 2.34
C GLY A 181 2.34 26.29 1.30
N SER A 182 2.28 25.07 0.74
CA SER A 182 3.20 24.57 -0.28
C SER A 182 2.87 25.06 -1.70
N TRP A 183 2.01 26.03 -1.82
CA TRP A 183 1.67 26.69 -3.07
C TRP A 183 2.49 27.97 -3.27
N PRO A 184 3.23 28.16 -4.38
CA PRO A 184 3.49 27.28 -5.52
C PRO A 184 4.56 26.21 -5.25
N LEU A 185 4.56 25.10 -5.98
CA LEU A 185 5.56 24.00 -5.92
C LEU A 185 6.99 24.43 -6.36
N THR A 186 7.26 25.72 -6.38
CA THR A 186 8.58 26.31 -6.62
C THR A 186 9.45 26.29 -5.36
N ALA A 187 8.86 25.93 -4.21
CA ALA A 187 9.57 25.82 -2.97
C ALA A 187 10.70 24.77 -3.09
N PRO A 188 11.90 25.06 -2.56
CA PRO A 188 13.07 24.19 -2.67
C PRO A 188 12.87 22.83 -1.96
N GLU A 189 11.84 22.70 -1.13
CA GLU A 189 11.54 21.48 -0.37
C GLU A 189 11.15 20.29 -1.28
N TRP A 190 10.66 20.55 -2.49
CA TRP A 190 10.22 19.50 -3.41
C TRP A 190 11.25 19.16 -4.47
N SER A 191 11.70 17.93 -4.50
CA SER A 191 12.54 17.41 -5.58
C SER A 191 11.81 17.42 -6.93
N THR A 192 12.57 17.41 -8.02
CA THR A 192 12.01 17.30 -9.38
C THR A 192 11.12 16.07 -9.55
N ALA A 193 11.48 14.95 -8.91
CA ALA A 193 10.71 13.71 -8.97
C ALA A 193 9.38 13.81 -8.21
N GLU A 194 9.35 14.52 -7.10
CA GLU A 194 8.13 14.76 -6.33
C GLU A 194 7.17 15.68 -7.07
N ARG A 195 7.68 16.78 -7.62
CA ARG A 195 6.90 17.66 -8.48
C ARG A 195 6.28 16.92 -9.67
N ALA A 196 7.04 16.06 -10.33
CA ALA A 196 6.54 15.25 -11.43
C ALA A 196 5.44 14.25 -10.98
N SER A 197 5.53 13.72 -9.75
CA SER A 197 4.49 12.86 -9.19
C SER A 197 3.19 13.64 -8.95
N PHE A 198 3.26 14.81 -8.32
CA PHE A 198 2.08 15.65 -8.14
C PHE A 198 1.43 16.04 -9.47
N GLU A 199 2.21 16.51 -10.46
CA GLU A 199 1.69 16.86 -11.78
C GLU A 199 1.05 15.68 -12.51
N ARG A 200 1.50 14.47 -12.23
CA ARG A 200 0.93 13.26 -12.83
C ARG A 200 -0.38 12.82 -12.18
N TYR A 201 -0.44 12.80 -10.85
CA TYR A 201 -1.53 12.15 -10.12
C TYR A 201 -2.56 13.11 -9.56
N VAL A 202 -2.14 14.29 -9.14
CA VAL A 202 -3.00 15.35 -8.62
C VAL A 202 -2.54 16.69 -9.24
N PRO A 203 -2.75 16.88 -10.56
CA PRO A 203 -2.20 18.02 -11.28
C PRO A 203 -2.79 19.31 -10.72
N ARG A 204 -1.90 20.18 -10.24
CA ARG A 204 -2.24 21.43 -9.59
C ARG A 204 -3.17 22.34 -10.42
N ARG A 205 -2.98 22.35 -11.75
CA ARG A 205 -3.80 23.11 -12.70
C ARG A 205 -5.30 22.75 -12.70
N ALA A 206 -5.67 21.62 -12.09
CA ALA A 206 -7.07 21.20 -11.97
C ALA A 206 -7.80 21.89 -10.80
N TYR A 207 -7.08 22.67 -9.98
CA TYR A 207 -7.60 23.30 -8.75
C TYR A 207 -7.38 24.81 -8.79
N GLY A 208 -8.33 25.57 -8.23
CA GLY A 208 -8.31 27.03 -8.25
C GLY A 208 -7.38 27.67 -7.21
N ASP A 209 -7.10 26.94 -6.12
CA ASP A 209 -6.32 27.43 -4.98
C ASP A 209 -5.51 26.32 -4.32
N GLY A 210 -4.65 26.72 -3.36
CA GLY A 210 -3.77 25.80 -2.65
C GLY A 210 -4.49 24.93 -1.62
N GLU A 211 -5.61 25.37 -1.08
CA GLU A 211 -6.37 24.60 -0.09
C GLU A 211 -7.11 23.43 -0.73
N SER A 212 -7.84 23.70 -1.81
CA SER A 212 -8.53 22.65 -2.58
C SER A 212 -7.55 21.63 -3.16
N TRP A 213 -6.37 22.09 -3.62
CA TRP A 213 -5.32 21.18 -4.08
C TRP A 213 -4.73 20.33 -2.95
N ALA A 214 -4.42 20.92 -1.80
CA ALA A 214 -3.92 20.18 -0.64
C ALA A 214 -4.92 19.10 -0.20
N ALA A 215 -6.21 19.44 -0.08
CA ALA A 215 -7.28 18.50 0.24
C ALA A 215 -7.39 17.37 -0.79
N ALA A 216 -7.22 17.67 -2.07
CA ALA A 216 -7.20 16.65 -3.12
C ALA A 216 -5.99 15.71 -3.02
N THR A 217 -4.81 16.20 -2.62
CA THR A 217 -3.64 15.34 -2.37
C THR A 217 -3.87 14.40 -1.19
N GLU A 218 -4.55 14.85 -0.13
CA GLU A 218 -4.92 14.02 1.02
C GLU A 218 -5.95 12.95 0.62
N THR A 219 -6.98 13.34 -0.14
CA THR A 219 -7.97 12.40 -0.67
C THR A 219 -7.30 11.32 -1.51
N TYR A 220 -6.37 11.70 -2.38
CA TYR A 220 -5.62 10.76 -3.21
C TYR A 220 -4.74 9.82 -2.37
N GLN A 221 -4.11 10.32 -1.30
CA GLN A 221 -3.37 9.49 -0.35
C GLN A 221 -4.27 8.43 0.28
N CYS A 222 -5.47 8.80 0.70
CA CYS A 222 -6.46 7.87 1.25
C CYS A 222 -6.82 6.76 0.25
N GLU A 223 -7.11 7.12 -1.00
CA GLU A 223 -7.45 6.16 -2.06
C GLU A 223 -6.33 5.16 -2.31
N VAL A 224 -5.10 5.64 -2.44
CA VAL A 224 -3.94 4.79 -2.70
C VAL A 224 -3.68 3.84 -1.54
N LEU A 225 -3.64 4.35 -0.31
CA LEU A 225 -3.40 3.54 0.89
C LEU A 225 -4.48 2.49 1.07
N ARG A 226 -5.75 2.87 0.98
CA ARG A 226 -6.87 1.93 1.07
C ARG A 226 -6.77 0.84 0.00
N SER A 227 -6.52 1.23 -1.25
CA SER A 227 -6.37 0.28 -2.36
C SER A 227 -5.28 -0.75 -2.12
N HIS A 228 -4.12 -0.29 -1.66
CA HIS A 228 -2.98 -1.16 -1.43
C HIS A 228 -3.24 -2.08 -0.24
N ILE A 229 -3.68 -1.54 0.89
CA ILE A 229 -3.92 -2.32 2.12
C ILE A 229 -4.97 -3.39 1.89
N GLU A 230 -6.12 -3.05 1.31
CA GLU A 230 -7.18 -4.00 1.02
C GLU A 230 -6.72 -5.12 0.08
N THR A 231 -5.97 -4.78 -0.98
CA THR A 231 -5.43 -5.78 -1.91
C THR A 231 -4.40 -6.69 -1.24
N ILE A 232 -3.54 -6.14 -0.38
CA ILE A 232 -2.53 -6.92 0.33
C ILE A 232 -3.19 -7.85 1.35
N ARG A 233 -4.21 -7.36 2.08
CA ARG A 233 -4.97 -8.15 3.04
C ARG A 233 -5.74 -9.29 2.37
N ALA A 234 -6.35 -9.05 1.22
CA ALA A 234 -7.00 -10.11 0.45
C ALA A 234 -6.04 -11.23 -0.01
N LEU A 235 -4.72 -10.96 0.01
CA LEU A 235 -3.66 -11.94 -0.33
C LEU A 235 -2.95 -12.50 0.91
N ARG A 236 -3.51 -12.33 2.10
CA ARG A 236 -2.90 -12.74 3.36
C ARG A 236 -2.48 -14.20 3.34
N TYR A 237 -1.21 -14.40 3.69
CA TYR A 237 -0.42 -15.63 3.65
C TYR A 237 -0.27 -16.31 2.28
N ARG A 238 -0.93 -15.79 1.21
CA ARG A 238 -0.84 -16.35 -0.15
C ARG A 238 -0.70 -15.26 -1.22
N PRO A 239 0.45 -14.56 -1.33
CA PRO A 239 1.71 -14.77 -0.60
C PRO A 239 2.02 -13.71 0.48
N SER A 240 1.09 -12.82 0.85
CA SER A 240 1.38 -11.66 1.69
C SER A 240 1.57 -12.03 3.16
N GLY A 241 2.75 -11.69 3.71
CA GLY A 241 3.04 -11.78 5.14
C GLY A 241 2.89 -10.44 5.89
N GLY A 242 2.58 -9.35 5.18
CA GLY A 242 2.43 -8.03 5.77
C GLY A 242 2.89 -6.90 4.85
N PHE A 243 2.92 -5.69 5.39
CA PHE A 243 3.34 -4.49 4.66
C PHE A 243 3.87 -3.41 5.61
N CYS A 244 4.59 -2.44 5.04
CA CYS A 244 4.96 -1.21 5.73
C CYS A 244 4.46 0.02 4.97
N ILE A 245 3.79 0.92 5.69
CA ILE A 245 3.36 2.22 5.19
C ILE A 245 4.52 3.21 5.36
N THR A 246 4.75 4.04 4.37
CA THR A 246 5.66 5.18 4.46
C THR A 246 4.81 6.46 4.49
N ALA A 247 4.88 7.26 5.55
CA ALA A 247 5.52 7.13 6.83
C ALA A 247 4.49 7.33 7.97
N LEU A 248 4.93 7.31 9.25
CA LEU A 248 4.00 7.62 10.35
C LEU A 248 3.77 9.13 10.49
N VAL A 249 4.84 9.94 10.43
CA VAL A 249 4.81 11.39 10.66
C VAL A 249 5.52 12.10 9.53
N ASP A 250 4.98 13.22 9.08
CA ASP A 250 5.68 14.11 8.17
C ASP A 250 6.85 14.80 8.88
N PRO A 251 8.05 14.83 8.27
CA PRO A 251 9.21 15.45 8.90
C PRO A 251 9.13 16.97 8.91
N GLU A 252 8.37 17.57 7.99
CA GLU A 252 8.30 19.01 7.74
C GLU A 252 6.86 19.48 7.52
N PRO A 253 6.56 20.77 7.79
CA PRO A 253 5.22 21.34 7.59
C PRO A 253 4.73 21.39 6.14
N ALA A 254 5.63 21.24 5.17
CA ALA A 254 5.28 21.31 3.74
C ALA A 254 4.39 20.14 3.26
N GLY A 255 4.25 19.11 4.08
CA GLY A 255 3.56 17.87 3.78
C GLY A 255 4.53 16.71 3.59
N GLY A 256 4.03 15.55 3.18
CA GLY A 256 4.84 14.36 3.01
C GLY A 256 4.02 13.07 2.98
N PHE A 257 4.68 11.95 3.22
CA PHE A 257 4.08 10.61 3.25
C PHE A 257 3.37 10.27 4.56
N GLY A 258 3.51 11.10 5.60
CA GLY A 258 3.02 10.82 6.94
C GLY A 258 1.52 10.60 6.99
N LEU A 259 1.08 9.76 7.93
CA LEU A 259 -0.31 9.65 8.37
C LEU A 259 -0.67 10.78 9.35
N LEU A 260 0.35 11.28 10.05
CA LEU A 260 0.28 12.46 10.91
C LEU A 260 1.08 13.59 10.25
N ASP A 261 0.63 14.84 10.42
CA ASP A 261 1.38 16.02 10.00
C ASP A 261 2.63 16.25 10.91
N ALA A 262 3.46 17.22 10.55
CA ALA A 262 4.66 17.57 11.34
C ALA A 262 4.36 18.04 12.78
N ARG A 263 3.12 18.41 13.06
CA ARG A 263 2.62 18.73 14.41
C ARG A 263 1.96 17.54 15.10
N ARG A 264 2.07 16.33 14.52
CA ARG A 264 1.48 15.07 14.99
C ARG A 264 -0.05 15.06 15.03
N ARG A 265 -0.71 15.88 14.22
CA ARG A 265 -2.17 15.82 14.04
C ARG A 265 -2.50 14.79 12.98
N ALA A 266 -3.57 14.02 13.20
CA ALA A 266 -4.02 13.01 12.26
C ALA A 266 -4.47 13.66 10.95
N LYS A 267 -3.93 13.17 9.83
CA LYS A 267 -4.43 13.46 8.48
C LYS A 267 -5.58 12.49 8.14
N PRO A 268 -6.41 12.77 7.12
CA PRO A 268 -7.48 11.85 6.71
C PRO A 268 -6.99 10.42 6.46
N ALA A 269 -5.77 10.26 5.97
CA ALA A 269 -5.14 8.96 5.74
C ALA A 269 -4.95 8.12 7.02
N TYR A 270 -4.80 8.75 8.19
CA TYR A 270 -4.73 8.04 9.47
C TYR A 270 -6.00 7.23 9.72
N HIS A 271 -7.16 7.85 9.54
CA HIS A 271 -8.45 7.19 9.71
C HIS A 271 -8.67 6.11 8.66
N THR A 272 -8.32 6.40 7.39
CA THR A 272 -8.38 5.42 6.29
C THR A 272 -7.57 4.16 6.59
N VAL A 273 -6.35 4.32 7.12
CA VAL A 273 -5.48 3.20 7.50
C VAL A 273 -6.06 2.47 8.71
N THR A 274 -6.56 3.20 9.70
CA THR A 274 -7.20 2.60 10.87
C THR A 274 -8.36 1.69 10.46
N ASP A 275 -9.23 2.17 9.56
CA ASP A 275 -10.36 1.39 9.06
C ASP A 275 -9.91 0.18 8.22
N ALA A 276 -8.95 0.36 7.32
CA ALA A 276 -8.43 -0.72 6.48
C ALA A 276 -7.61 -1.77 7.26
N CYS A 277 -7.13 -1.43 8.46
CA CYS A 277 -6.35 -2.31 9.35
C CYS A 277 -7.16 -2.80 10.55
N ARG A 278 -8.50 -2.67 10.56
CA ARG A 278 -9.32 -3.30 11.60
C ARG A 278 -9.09 -4.80 11.67
N PRO A 279 -9.21 -5.41 12.85
CA PRO A 279 -8.99 -6.85 13.01
C PRO A 279 -9.86 -7.71 12.08
N VAL A 280 -11.05 -7.25 11.76
CA VAL A 280 -11.93 -7.90 10.78
C VAL A 280 -12.33 -6.88 9.72
N VAL A 281 -12.17 -7.24 8.46
CA VAL A 281 -12.59 -6.42 7.32
C VAL A 281 -13.30 -7.27 6.27
N VAL A 282 -14.31 -6.69 5.63
CA VAL A 282 -14.97 -7.27 4.47
C VAL A 282 -14.52 -6.53 3.22
N LEU A 283 -14.06 -7.24 2.21
CA LEU A 283 -13.34 -6.71 1.06
C LEU A 283 -13.99 -7.17 -0.25
N ALA A 284 -14.00 -6.31 -1.27
CA ALA A 284 -14.29 -6.67 -2.64
C ALA A 284 -13.14 -6.30 -3.57
N GLN A 285 -13.10 -6.94 -4.72
CA GLN A 285 -12.28 -6.44 -5.81
C GLN A 285 -12.69 -5.01 -6.16
N ARG A 286 -11.71 -4.18 -6.50
CA ARG A 286 -11.95 -2.77 -6.82
C ARG A 286 -12.82 -2.62 -8.06
N LEU A 287 -13.88 -1.81 -7.93
CA LEU A 287 -14.67 -1.37 -9.07
C LEU A 287 -13.81 -0.56 -10.04
N PRO A 288 -14.03 -0.63 -11.37
CA PRO A 288 -13.46 0.31 -12.33
C PRO A 288 -13.77 1.76 -11.96
N LEU A 289 -13.01 2.73 -12.45
CA LEU A 289 -13.29 4.18 -12.21
C LEU A 289 -14.63 4.58 -12.81
N THR A 290 -14.91 4.07 -14.00
CA THR A 290 -16.16 4.26 -14.72
C THR A 290 -16.63 2.94 -15.28
N VAL A 291 -17.92 2.79 -15.40
CA VAL A 291 -18.61 1.66 -16.01
C VAL A 291 -19.66 2.15 -16.98
N VAL A 292 -20.11 1.32 -17.89
CA VAL A 292 -21.14 1.66 -18.85
C VAL A 292 -22.42 0.84 -18.65
N PRO A 293 -23.60 1.33 -19.02
CA PRO A 293 -24.83 0.56 -18.97
C PRO A 293 -24.68 -0.81 -19.65
N GLY A 294 -25.28 -1.83 -19.07
CA GLY A 294 -25.21 -3.22 -19.55
C GLY A 294 -23.88 -3.94 -19.28
N GLN A 295 -22.84 -3.25 -18.79
CA GLN A 295 -21.60 -3.90 -18.39
C GLN A 295 -21.84 -4.88 -17.25
N VAL A 296 -21.25 -6.09 -17.37
CA VAL A 296 -21.30 -7.09 -16.31
C VAL A 296 -19.97 -7.06 -15.54
N LEU A 297 -20.06 -6.84 -14.23
CA LEU A 297 -18.93 -6.91 -13.32
C LEU A 297 -19.06 -8.16 -12.46
N SER A 298 -17.96 -8.86 -12.26
CA SER A 298 -17.87 -10.00 -11.34
C SER A 298 -16.80 -9.68 -10.30
N LEU A 299 -17.20 -9.61 -9.02
CA LEU A 299 -16.37 -9.15 -7.92
C LEU A 299 -16.33 -10.21 -6.83
N ASP A 300 -15.14 -10.74 -6.57
CA ASP A 300 -14.95 -11.65 -5.46
C ASP A 300 -14.97 -10.88 -4.13
N ILE A 301 -15.73 -11.43 -3.18
CA ILE A 301 -15.88 -10.89 -1.83
C ILE A 301 -15.08 -11.75 -0.86
N HIS A 302 -14.25 -11.08 -0.06
CA HIS A 302 -13.40 -11.72 0.93
C HIS A 302 -13.70 -11.14 2.31
N VAL A 303 -13.54 -11.96 3.33
CA VAL A 303 -13.43 -11.52 4.73
C VAL A 303 -12.03 -11.87 5.21
N ASP A 304 -11.30 -10.87 5.69
CA ASP A 304 -10.00 -11.07 6.34
C ASP A 304 -10.16 -10.85 7.84
N SER A 305 -9.80 -11.87 8.63
CA SER A 305 -9.94 -11.88 10.09
C SER A 305 -8.59 -12.08 10.77
N ASP A 306 -8.19 -11.11 11.59
CA ASP A 306 -7.02 -11.19 12.49
C ASP A 306 -7.38 -11.86 13.84
N LEU A 307 -8.64 -12.21 14.04
CA LEU A 307 -9.07 -12.86 15.27
C LEU A 307 -8.48 -14.26 15.37
N ARG A 308 -8.15 -14.71 16.56
CA ARG A 308 -7.66 -16.09 16.80
C ARG A 308 -8.79 -17.12 16.89
N ARG A 309 -10.04 -16.69 16.77
CA ARG A 309 -11.25 -17.53 16.80
C ARG A 309 -12.03 -17.33 15.52
N SER A 310 -12.83 -18.31 15.14
CA SER A 310 -13.80 -18.19 14.06
C SER A 310 -14.90 -17.16 14.38
N LEU A 311 -15.50 -16.63 13.34
CA LEU A 311 -16.78 -15.95 13.39
C LEU A 311 -17.81 -16.94 12.87
N ASP A 312 -18.61 -17.47 13.77
CA ASP A 312 -19.61 -18.47 13.44
C ASP A 312 -20.91 -17.79 13.02
N ASP A 313 -21.67 -18.48 12.17
CA ASP A 313 -22.94 -17.99 11.61
C ASP A 313 -22.81 -16.56 11.01
N ALA A 314 -21.66 -16.29 10.38
CA ALA A 314 -21.40 -15.02 9.75
C ALA A 314 -22.29 -14.83 8.52
N VAL A 315 -22.88 -13.64 8.40
CA VAL A 315 -23.67 -13.21 7.25
C VAL A 315 -22.97 -12.04 6.59
N VAL A 316 -22.60 -12.19 5.32
CA VAL A 316 -22.08 -11.10 4.51
C VAL A 316 -23.15 -10.65 3.54
N SER A 317 -23.55 -9.40 3.65
CA SER A 317 -24.50 -8.74 2.76
C SER A 317 -23.77 -7.83 1.78
N ALA A 318 -24.13 -7.92 0.50
CA ALA A 318 -23.66 -7.04 -0.55
C ALA A 318 -24.84 -6.34 -1.21
N VAL A 319 -24.85 -5.03 -1.19
CA VAL A 319 -25.93 -4.21 -1.77
C VAL A 319 -25.34 -3.29 -2.84
N VAL A 320 -25.86 -3.40 -4.05
CA VAL A 320 -25.50 -2.51 -5.17
C VAL A 320 -26.64 -1.53 -5.38
N SER A 321 -26.33 -0.26 -5.31
CA SER A 321 -27.31 0.82 -5.37
C SER A 321 -26.72 2.10 -5.99
N GLY A 322 -27.56 3.09 -6.19
CA GLY A 322 -27.17 4.47 -6.51
C GLY A 322 -28.13 5.43 -5.85
N PRO A 323 -27.77 6.73 -5.67
CA PRO A 323 -28.58 7.68 -4.92
C PRO A 323 -30.01 7.84 -5.42
N ASP A 324 -30.20 7.79 -6.76
CA ASP A 324 -31.49 7.99 -7.41
C ASP A 324 -32.02 6.71 -8.08
N TRP A 325 -31.53 5.55 -7.65
CA TRP A 325 -31.99 4.28 -8.23
C TRP A 325 -33.34 3.89 -7.67
N PRO A 326 -34.30 3.53 -8.54
CA PRO A 326 -35.54 2.96 -8.09
C PRO A 326 -35.29 1.61 -7.38
N PRO A 327 -36.12 1.24 -6.37
CA PRO A 327 -35.87 0.06 -5.53
C PRO A 327 -35.71 -1.26 -6.29
N GLU A 328 -36.34 -1.40 -7.45
CA GLU A 328 -36.28 -2.57 -8.31
C GLU A 328 -34.91 -2.80 -8.96
N LEU A 329 -34.08 -1.75 -9.06
CA LEU A 329 -32.73 -1.85 -9.60
C LEU A 329 -31.68 -2.14 -8.52
N ILE A 330 -32.05 -2.03 -7.25
CA ILE A 330 -31.15 -2.35 -6.15
C ILE A 330 -30.90 -3.86 -6.11
N GLN A 331 -29.65 -4.25 -6.30
CA GLN A 331 -29.24 -5.65 -6.29
C GLN A 331 -28.72 -6.04 -4.92
N ARG A 332 -29.23 -7.13 -4.36
CA ARG A 332 -28.82 -7.66 -3.05
C ARG A 332 -28.29 -9.08 -3.18
N ARG A 333 -27.20 -9.37 -2.51
CA ARG A 333 -26.61 -10.71 -2.39
C ARG A 333 -26.24 -10.95 -0.95
N GLY A 334 -26.39 -12.18 -0.50
CA GLY A 334 -26.02 -12.62 0.85
C GLY A 334 -25.20 -13.91 0.78
N PHE A 335 -24.23 -14.01 1.65
CA PHE A 335 -23.42 -15.19 1.87
C PHE A 335 -23.52 -15.54 3.36
N ARG A 336 -23.60 -16.81 3.70
CA ARG A 336 -23.66 -17.27 5.08
C ARG A 336 -22.70 -18.42 5.30
N GLY A 337 -22.01 -18.42 6.43
CA GLY A 337 -21.06 -19.47 6.79
C GLY A 337 -20.19 -19.09 7.97
N THR A 338 -19.20 -19.91 8.24
CA THR A 338 -18.18 -19.66 9.26
C THR A 338 -16.95 -19.01 8.61
N ILE A 339 -16.46 -17.94 9.22
CA ILE A 339 -15.20 -17.28 8.83
C ILE A 339 -14.11 -17.77 9.80
N PRO A 340 -13.09 -18.49 9.34
CA PRO A 340 -11.98 -18.91 10.18
C PRO A 340 -11.24 -17.71 10.76
N GLY A 341 -10.64 -17.90 11.94
CA GLY A 341 -9.75 -16.93 12.53
C GLY A 341 -8.36 -16.96 11.87
N ASP A 342 -7.67 -15.82 11.89
CA ASP A 342 -6.30 -15.65 11.35
C ASP A 342 -6.15 -16.05 9.87
N GLU A 343 -7.21 -15.80 9.08
CA GLU A 343 -7.26 -16.18 7.66
C GLU A 343 -8.06 -15.17 6.84
N THR A 344 -7.77 -15.13 5.53
CA THR A 344 -8.60 -14.49 4.53
C THR A 344 -9.44 -15.54 3.81
N THR A 345 -10.75 -15.41 3.89
CA THR A 345 -11.73 -16.33 3.31
C THR A 345 -12.47 -15.66 2.16
N MET A 346 -12.46 -16.25 0.97
CA MET A 346 -13.37 -15.88 -0.11
C MET A 346 -14.77 -16.42 0.22
N VAL A 347 -15.74 -15.54 0.43
CA VAL A 347 -17.11 -15.93 0.83
C VAL A 347 -18.04 -16.10 -0.36
N GLY A 348 -17.74 -15.47 -1.48
CA GLY A 348 -18.53 -15.60 -2.71
C GLY A 348 -18.20 -14.55 -3.76
N THR A 349 -18.95 -14.53 -4.83
CA THR A 349 -18.81 -13.60 -5.95
C THR A 349 -20.09 -12.83 -6.16
N VAL A 350 -20.01 -11.51 -6.26
CA VAL A 350 -21.14 -10.64 -6.63
C VAL A 350 -21.05 -10.34 -8.12
N THR A 351 -22.07 -10.72 -8.87
CA THR A 351 -22.22 -10.32 -10.27
C THR A 351 -23.19 -9.14 -10.34
N ILE A 352 -22.71 -8.04 -10.91
CA ILE A 352 -23.45 -6.78 -11.08
C ILE A 352 -23.69 -6.58 -12.56
N THR A 353 -24.96 -6.43 -12.95
CA THR A 353 -25.28 -5.87 -14.27
C THR A 353 -25.56 -4.39 -14.08
N VAL A 354 -24.73 -3.55 -14.69
CA VAL A 354 -24.87 -2.10 -14.58
C VAL A 354 -26.17 -1.67 -15.25
N PRO A 355 -27.11 -1.03 -14.53
CA PRO A 355 -28.38 -0.61 -15.10
C PRO A 355 -28.22 0.52 -16.14
N ASP A 356 -29.26 0.75 -16.91
CA ASP A 356 -29.30 1.82 -17.91
C ASP A 356 -29.61 3.18 -17.26
N LEU A 357 -28.74 3.57 -16.34
CA LEU A 357 -28.77 4.84 -15.62
C LEU A 357 -27.34 5.41 -15.60
N THR A 358 -27.21 6.73 -15.61
CA THR A 358 -25.94 7.41 -15.42
C THR A 358 -25.81 7.95 -14.01
N GLY A 359 -24.59 8.11 -13.51
CA GLY A 359 -24.34 8.65 -12.19
C GLY A 359 -23.63 7.66 -11.25
N PRO A 360 -23.62 7.95 -9.94
CA PRO A 360 -22.91 7.12 -8.98
C PRO A 360 -23.51 5.71 -8.85
N LEU A 361 -22.60 4.72 -8.77
CA LEU A 361 -22.91 3.33 -8.39
C LEU A 361 -22.08 3.00 -7.16
N GLU A 362 -22.75 2.51 -6.13
CA GLU A 362 -22.14 2.09 -4.86
C GLU A 362 -22.33 0.58 -4.64
N LEU A 363 -21.30 -0.05 -4.10
CA LEU A 363 -21.36 -1.40 -3.55
C LEU A 363 -21.10 -1.29 -2.06
N ASP A 364 -22.11 -1.53 -1.26
CA ASP A 364 -22.04 -1.62 0.20
C ASP A 364 -21.87 -3.08 0.62
N LEU A 365 -20.90 -3.31 1.50
CA LEU A 365 -20.65 -4.60 2.12
C LEU A 365 -20.85 -4.48 3.63
N GLU A 366 -21.54 -5.46 4.21
CA GLU A 366 -21.73 -5.57 5.64
C GLU A 366 -21.53 -7.01 6.09
N LEU A 367 -20.74 -7.19 7.15
CA LEU A 367 -20.52 -8.46 7.81
C LEU A 367 -21.19 -8.42 9.19
N GLU A 368 -22.13 -9.31 9.42
CA GLU A 368 -22.73 -9.59 10.72
C GLU A 368 -22.25 -10.95 11.23
N SER A 369 -22.10 -11.09 12.53
CA SER A 369 -21.80 -12.37 13.18
C SER A 369 -22.23 -12.36 14.63
N HIS A 370 -22.40 -13.53 15.21
CA HIS A 370 -22.55 -13.68 16.65
C HIS A 370 -21.23 -13.34 17.34
N VAL A 371 -21.23 -12.28 18.12
CA VAL A 371 -20.12 -11.93 19.00
C VAL A 371 -20.50 -12.34 20.41
N ALA A 372 -19.96 -13.46 20.88
CA ALA A 372 -20.05 -13.81 22.29
C ALA A 372 -19.23 -12.80 23.10
N ASP A 373 -19.87 -11.82 23.69
CA ASP A 373 -19.28 -11.02 24.76
C ASP A 373 -19.14 -11.95 25.97
N GLY A 374 -17.93 -12.04 26.53
CA GLY A 374 -17.61 -12.83 27.72
C GLY A 374 -18.24 -12.30 29.02
N GLY A 375 -19.41 -11.66 28.95
CA GLY A 375 -20.21 -11.13 30.04
C GLY A 375 -21.49 -11.90 30.24
N LEU A 376 -21.80 -12.29 31.47
CA LEU A 376 -23.01 -12.93 31.90
C LEU A 376 -24.26 -12.11 31.47
N GLY A 377 -25.05 -12.65 30.56
CA GLY A 377 -26.41 -12.19 30.30
C GLY A 377 -26.66 -11.34 29.04
N ALA A 378 -25.82 -11.42 28.02
CA ALA A 378 -26.13 -10.79 26.73
C ALA A 378 -26.93 -11.76 25.85
N ASP A 379 -28.10 -11.30 25.38
CA ASP A 379 -28.84 -11.92 24.30
C ASP A 379 -27.90 -12.15 23.10
N ASP A 380 -28.04 -13.30 22.46
CA ASP A 380 -27.25 -13.76 21.31
C ASP A 380 -27.64 -12.93 20.07
N LEU A 381 -27.22 -11.68 20.05
CA LEU A 381 -27.51 -10.72 19.01
C LEU A 381 -26.48 -10.75 17.90
N HIS A 382 -26.93 -10.97 16.67
CA HIS A 382 -26.15 -10.65 15.48
C HIS A 382 -25.75 -9.17 15.52
N ARG A 383 -24.44 -8.91 15.46
CA ARG A 383 -23.90 -7.54 15.43
C ARG A 383 -23.13 -7.31 14.15
N VAL A 384 -23.21 -6.09 13.62
CA VAL A 384 -22.32 -5.64 12.55
C VAL A 384 -20.88 -5.64 13.06
N VAL A 385 -20.06 -6.48 12.44
CA VAL A 385 -18.64 -6.66 12.77
C VAL A 385 -17.76 -5.79 11.88
N ALA A 386 -18.12 -5.70 10.58
CA ALA A 386 -17.36 -4.89 9.62
C ALA A 386 -18.29 -4.38 8.50
N THR A 387 -17.98 -3.21 8.02
CA THR A 387 -18.60 -2.61 6.82
C THR A 387 -17.55 -2.11 5.85
N ASN A 388 -17.87 -2.07 4.57
CA ASN A 388 -17.04 -1.46 3.56
C ASN A 388 -17.90 -0.91 2.42
N ARG A 389 -17.39 0.11 1.70
CA ARG A 389 -18.09 0.73 0.58
C ARG A 389 -17.15 1.02 -0.58
N TYR A 390 -17.60 0.65 -1.78
CA TYR A 390 -16.90 0.94 -3.04
C TYR A 390 -17.80 1.78 -3.94
N ARG A 391 -17.16 2.66 -4.73
CA ARG A 391 -17.86 3.60 -5.60
C ARG A 391 -17.27 3.58 -7.01
N THR A 392 -18.16 3.74 -7.99
CA THR A 392 -17.83 4.01 -9.39
C THR A 392 -18.88 4.93 -9.99
N VAL A 393 -18.67 5.34 -11.23
CA VAL A 393 -19.60 6.20 -11.95
C VAL A 393 -20.03 5.49 -13.22
N VAL A 394 -21.34 5.41 -13.44
CA VAL A 394 -21.89 4.93 -14.70
C VAL A 394 -21.90 6.11 -15.68
N ILE A 395 -21.20 5.95 -16.80
CA ILE A 395 -21.11 6.94 -17.87
C ILE A 395 -21.81 6.41 -19.15
N PRO A 396 -22.33 7.28 -20.00
CA PRO A 396 -22.93 6.87 -21.28
C PRO A 396 -21.93 6.10 -22.16
N ALA A 397 -22.40 5.06 -22.85
CA ALA A 397 -21.53 4.21 -23.70
C ALA A 397 -20.82 5.00 -24.82
N ALA A 398 -21.39 6.09 -25.31
CA ALA A 398 -20.79 6.95 -26.33
C ALA A 398 -19.62 7.82 -25.83
N GLU A 399 -19.59 8.15 -24.54
CA GLU A 399 -18.54 8.97 -23.92
C GLU A 399 -17.29 8.15 -23.57
N SER A 400 -17.45 6.84 -23.34
CA SER A 400 -16.34 5.96 -22.94
C SER A 400 -15.23 5.83 -23.98
N LEU A 401 -15.53 6.04 -25.27
CA LEU A 401 -14.58 5.91 -26.38
C LEU A 401 -14.01 7.24 -26.88
N THR A 402 -14.75 8.34 -26.72
CA THR A 402 -14.38 9.63 -27.31
C THR A 402 -13.59 10.51 -26.36
N GLU A 403 -13.89 10.49 -25.06
CA GLU A 403 -13.16 11.30 -24.08
C GLU A 403 -11.77 10.77 -23.75
N LEU A 404 -11.61 9.45 -23.65
CA LEU A 404 -10.30 8.83 -23.46
C LEU A 404 -9.37 9.03 -24.67
N THR A 405 -9.92 9.06 -25.88
CA THR A 405 -9.16 9.35 -27.10
C THR A 405 -9.06 10.84 -27.44
N GLY A 406 -10.05 11.64 -27.07
CA GLY A 406 -10.09 13.08 -27.31
C GLY A 406 -9.19 13.90 -26.38
N GLN A 407 -9.10 13.53 -25.11
CA GLN A 407 -8.15 14.15 -24.18
C GLN A 407 -6.70 13.79 -24.51
N ALA A 408 -6.44 12.59 -25.00
CA ALA A 408 -5.11 12.19 -25.48
C ALA A 408 -4.68 12.98 -26.74
N ARG A 409 -5.61 13.31 -27.65
CA ARG A 409 -5.33 14.08 -28.88
C ARG A 409 -5.22 15.60 -28.67
N ARG A 410 -5.92 16.19 -27.70
CA ARG A 410 -5.78 17.61 -27.36
C ARG A 410 -4.49 17.92 -26.59
N ARG A 411 -3.88 16.93 -25.93
CA ARG A 411 -2.60 17.06 -25.21
C ARG A 411 -1.36 16.87 -26.11
N GLY A 412 -1.52 16.51 -27.37
CA GLY A 412 -0.43 16.33 -28.33
C GLY A 412 -0.28 17.48 -29.35
N ARG A 413 -1.02 18.59 -29.19
CA ARG A 413 -1.00 19.76 -30.11
C ARG A 413 -0.98 21.10 -29.37
N SER A 414 -0.21 21.20 -28.31
CA SER A 414 0.19 22.51 -27.76
C SER A 414 1.59 22.46 -27.22
#